data_e30c6b39a9c0ec1af120440090102b36
#
_entry.id   e30c6b39a9c0ec1af120440090102b36
#
_cell.length_a   1.000
_cell.length_b   1.000
_cell.length_c   1.000
_cell.angle_alpha   90.00
_cell.angle_beta   90.00
_cell.angle_gamma   90.00
#
_symmetry.space_group_name_H-M   'P 1'
#
loop_
_entity.id
_entity.type
_entity.pdbx_description
1 polymer ?
#
loop_
_entity_poly.entity_id
_entity_poly.type
_entity_poly.pdbx_seq_one_letter_code
_entity_poly.pdbx_strand_id
1 'polypeptide(L)'
;MLVAPWAFAIGLAIADEIVFGRLLRFQYSNFRSAWETDGKPRGVLWVPEEARIGRWYVTYASGHSGQLARWRWFFRTPDWAKKAEDSLILLRLHRIFLPAFVMCAIAPFVIAMWLQRFPY
;
A
#
# COMPACT_ATOMS: atom_id res chain seq x y z
N MET A 1 25.22 9.88 -1.97
CA MET A 1 25.00 8.59 -2.61
C MET A 1 23.90 7.74 -1.99
N LEU A 2 23.75 7.73 -0.64
CA LEU A 2 22.70 6.95 0.02
C LEU A 2 21.33 7.64 -0.02
N VAL A 3 21.26 8.91 -0.40
CA VAL A 3 20.01 9.67 -0.44
C VAL A 3 19.12 9.26 -1.62
N ALA A 4 19.72 8.95 -2.79
CA ALA A 4 18.95 8.62 -4.00
C ALA A 4 18.07 7.37 -3.84
N PRO A 5 18.54 6.24 -3.26
CA PRO A 5 17.67 5.08 -3.03
C PRO A 5 16.51 5.38 -2.08
N TRP A 6 16.75 6.18 -1.06
CA TRP A 6 15.71 6.57 -0.11
C TRP A 6 14.66 7.48 -0.75
N ALA A 7 15.09 8.45 -1.56
CA ALA A 7 14.18 9.33 -2.29
C ALA A 7 13.32 8.52 -3.25
N PHE A 8 13.90 7.55 -3.94
CA PHE A 8 13.18 6.67 -4.84
C PHE A 8 12.19 5.77 -4.07
N ALA A 9 12.60 5.23 -2.92
CA ALA A 9 11.74 4.41 -2.07
C ALA A 9 10.53 5.21 -1.57
N ILE A 10 10.75 6.45 -1.15
CA ILE A 10 9.65 7.33 -0.71
C ILE A 10 8.68 7.59 -1.87
N GLY A 11 9.20 7.86 -3.07
CA GLY A 11 8.38 8.04 -4.26
C GLY A 11 7.53 6.81 -4.57
N LEU A 12 8.11 5.62 -4.48
CA LEU A 12 7.39 4.36 -4.68
C LEU A 12 6.32 4.13 -3.60
N ALA A 13 6.63 4.47 -2.34
CA ALA A 13 5.67 4.35 -1.25
C ALA A 13 4.47 5.27 -1.47
N ILE A 14 4.71 6.51 -1.90
CA ILE A 14 3.63 7.46 -2.22
C ILE A 14 2.80 6.94 -3.39
N ALA A 15 3.45 6.44 -4.44
CA ALA A 15 2.77 5.89 -5.61
C ALA A 15 1.88 4.70 -5.21
N ASP A 16 2.38 3.79 -4.39
CA ASP A 16 1.59 2.66 -3.91
C ASP A 16 0.42 3.10 -3.03
N GLU A 17 0.61 4.11 -2.18
CA GLU A 17 -0.48 4.67 -1.37
C GLU A 17 -1.58 5.29 -2.23
N ILE A 18 -1.23 5.96 -3.31
CA ILE A 18 -2.21 6.51 -4.26
C ILE A 18 -3.00 5.37 -4.90
N VAL A 19 -2.32 4.33 -5.37
CA VAL A 19 -2.95 3.18 -6.01
C VAL A 19 -3.84 2.43 -5.01
N PHE A 20 -3.33 2.17 -3.83
CA PHE A 20 -4.06 1.47 -2.77
C PHE A 20 -5.28 2.29 -2.32
N GLY A 21 -5.13 3.60 -2.18
CA GLY A 21 -6.23 4.50 -1.86
C GLY A 21 -7.34 4.46 -2.92
N ARG A 22 -6.98 4.39 -4.19
CA ARG A 22 -7.94 4.24 -5.28
C ARG A 22 -8.66 2.90 -5.25
N LEU A 23 -7.95 1.82 -4.92
CA LEU A 23 -8.55 0.50 -4.74
C LEU A 23 -9.56 0.50 -3.60
N LEU A 24 -9.20 1.09 -2.46
CA LEU A 24 -10.08 1.23 -1.31
C LEU A 24 -11.34 2.03 -1.66
N ARG A 25 -11.14 3.16 -2.32
CA ARG A 25 -12.24 4.02 -2.76
C ARG A 25 -13.16 3.30 -3.75
N PHE A 26 -12.59 2.52 -4.66
CA PHE A 26 -13.34 1.73 -5.61
C PHE A 26 -14.19 0.68 -4.89
N GLN A 27 -13.61 -0.06 -3.95
CA GLN A 27 -14.34 -1.04 -3.15
C GLN A 27 -15.45 -0.37 -2.34
N TYR A 28 -15.15 0.73 -1.68
CA TYR A 28 -16.12 1.48 -0.88
C TYR A 28 -17.30 1.96 -1.73
N SER A 29 -17.03 2.49 -2.93
CA SER A 29 -18.06 3.07 -3.78
C SER A 29 -18.91 2.05 -4.51
N ASN A 30 -18.33 0.90 -4.89
CA ASN A 30 -19.01 -0.07 -5.77
C ASN A 30 -19.32 -1.39 -5.07
N PHE A 31 -18.59 -1.73 -4.01
CA PHE A 31 -18.72 -2.99 -3.28
C PHE A 31 -18.70 -2.75 -1.78
N ARG A 32 -19.66 -1.94 -1.31
CA ARG A 32 -19.73 -1.51 0.08
C ARG A 32 -19.79 -2.66 1.07
N SER A 33 -20.54 -3.71 0.77
CA SER A 33 -20.65 -4.87 1.65
C SER A 33 -19.33 -5.63 1.78
N ALA A 34 -18.56 -5.73 0.69
CA ALA A 34 -17.23 -6.30 0.73
C ALA A 34 -16.28 -5.45 1.57
N TRP A 35 -16.38 -4.13 1.45
CA TRP A 35 -15.60 -3.19 2.25
C TRP A 35 -15.91 -3.34 3.75
N GLU A 36 -17.17 -3.48 4.11
CA GLU A 36 -17.58 -3.71 5.49
C GLU A 36 -17.12 -5.07 6.02
N THR A 37 -17.22 -6.11 5.19
CA THR A 37 -16.76 -7.46 5.54
C THR A 37 -15.26 -7.52 5.76
N ASP A 38 -14.50 -6.73 4.99
CA ASP A 38 -13.03 -6.65 5.12
C ASP A 38 -12.58 -5.81 6.33
N GLY A 39 -13.49 -5.35 7.15
CA GLY A 39 -13.17 -4.58 8.35
C GLY A 39 -13.06 -3.08 8.11
N LYS A 40 -13.74 -2.57 7.10
CA LYS A 40 -13.77 -1.15 6.73
C LYS A 40 -12.37 -0.57 6.54
N PRO A 41 -11.54 -1.16 5.64
CA PRO A 41 -10.17 -0.73 5.47
C PRO A 41 -10.07 0.71 4.97
N ARG A 42 -9.03 1.40 5.42
CA ARG A 42 -8.73 2.77 5.03
C ARG A 42 -7.25 2.92 4.72
N GLY A 43 -6.94 3.87 3.85
CA GLY A 43 -5.55 4.20 3.51
C GLY A 43 -5.07 5.43 4.25
N VAL A 44 -3.81 5.78 4.01
CA VAL A 44 -3.22 7.01 4.56
C VAL A 44 -3.75 8.23 3.82
N LEU A 45 -3.86 8.16 2.49
CA LEU A 45 -4.28 9.28 1.65
C LEU A 45 -5.79 9.33 1.42
N TRP A 46 -6.48 8.24 1.69
CA TRP A 46 -7.93 8.17 1.53
C TRP A 46 -8.56 7.52 2.74
N VAL A 47 -9.49 8.25 3.34
CA VAL A 47 -10.30 7.77 4.47
C VAL A 47 -11.74 8.14 4.17
N PRO A 48 -12.68 7.16 4.19
CA PRO A 48 -14.09 7.48 4.01
C PRO A 48 -14.59 8.35 5.17
N GLU A 49 -15.58 9.18 4.89
CA GLU A 49 -16.12 10.10 5.88
C GLU A 49 -16.56 9.41 7.17
N GLU A 50 -17.16 8.23 7.04
CA GLU A 50 -17.62 7.40 8.16
C GLU A 50 -16.49 6.93 9.08
N ALA A 51 -15.26 6.82 8.57
CA ALA A 51 -14.10 6.34 9.32
C ALA A 51 -13.22 7.46 9.84
N ARG A 52 -13.59 8.73 9.62
CA ARG A 52 -12.83 9.87 10.12
C ARG A 52 -13.11 10.09 11.60
N ILE A 53 -12.06 10.01 12.41
CA ILE A 53 -12.12 10.24 13.85
C ILE A 53 -11.19 11.41 14.17
N GLY A 54 -11.67 12.64 13.98
CA GLY A 54 -10.90 13.83 14.25
C GLY A 54 -9.61 13.94 13.45
N ARG A 55 -8.66 14.78 13.93
CA ARG A 55 -7.37 14.99 13.25
C ARG A 55 -6.40 13.82 13.43
N TRP A 56 -6.64 13.00 14.41
CA TRP A 56 -5.75 11.88 14.76
C TRP A 56 -5.85 10.72 13.78
N TYR A 57 -6.88 10.71 12.92
CA TYR A 57 -7.02 9.66 11.92
C TYR A 57 -5.81 9.58 10.96
N VAL A 58 -5.11 10.69 10.76
CA VAL A 58 -3.93 10.72 9.87
C VAL A 58 -2.82 9.84 10.41
N THR A 59 -2.59 9.87 11.73
CA THR A 59 -1.54 9.08 12.38
C THR A 59 -1.82 7.58 12.30
N TYR A 60 -3.10 7.20 12.42
CA TYR A 60 -3.53 5.80 12.41
C TYR A 60 -4.34 5.46 11.17
N ALA A 61 -4.13 6.20 10.07
CA ALA A 61 -4.99 6.19 8.90
C ALA A 61 -5.16 4.80 8.29
N SER A 62 -4.07 4.06 8.14
CA SER A 62 -4.16 2.70 7.59
C SER A 62 -4.84 1.75 8.57
N GLY A 63 -4.56 1.89 9.88
CA GLY A 63 -5.08 0.99 10.87
C GLY A 63 -4.73 -0.47 10.59
N HIS A 64 -5.22 -1.35 11.44
CA HIS A 64 -4.98 -2.79 11.29
C HIS A 64 -5.68 -3.36 10.05
N SER A 65 -6.94 -2.98 9.82
CA SER A 65 -7.72 -3.45 8.68
C SER A 65 -7.14 -2.99 7.35
N GLY A 66 -6.61 -1.77 7.29
CA GLY A 66 -5.95 -1.25 6.09
C GLY A 66 -4.68 -2.02 5.76
N GLN A 67 -3.84 -2.31 6.74
CA GLN A 67 -2.63 -3.11 6.53
C GLN A 67 -2.95 -4.55 6.12
N LEU A 68 -3.95 -5.16 6.76
CA LEU A 68 -4.39 -6.50 6.38
C LEU A 68 -4.91 -6.55 4.94
N ALA A 69 -5.69 -5.55 4.53
CA ALA A 69 -6.19 -5.46 3.16
C ALA A 69 -5.05 -5.30 2.17
N ARG A 70 -4.07 -4.46 2.47
CA ARG A 70 -2.90 -4.22 1.61
C ARG A 70 -2.18 -5.52 1.30
N TRP A 71 -1.84 -6.30 2.31
CA TRP A 71 -1.12 -7.56 2.13
C TRP A 71 -2.02 -8.65 1.55
N ARG A 72 -3.28 -8.72 1.95
CA ARG A 72 -4.23 -9.69 1.41
C ARG A 72 -4.41 -9.51 -0.09
N TRP A 73 -4.58 -8.28 -0.56
CA TRP A 73 -4.76 -8.00 -1.98
C TRP A 73 -3.47 -8.15 -2.78
N PHE A 74 -2.33 -8.06 -2.13
CA PHE A 74 -1.04 -8.35 -2.75
C PHE A 74 -0.93 -9.84 -3.12
N PHE A 75 -1.34 -10.72 -2.22
CA PHE A 75 -1.22 -12.16 -2.41
C PHE A 75 -2.43 -12.81 -3.07
N ARG A 76 -3.59 -12.21 -2.96
CA ARG A 76 -4.85 -12.80 -3.45
C ARG A 76 -5.70 -11.72 -4.10
N THR A 77 -6.26 -12.04 -5.29
CA THR A 77 -7.17 -11.14 -5.97
C THR A 77 -8.57 -11.28 -5.36
N PRO A 78 -9.14 -10.20 -4.79
CA PRO A 78 -10.49 -10.28 -4.23
C PRO A 78 -11.53 -10.44 -5.34
N ASP A 79 -12.64 -11.11 -5.01
CA ASP A 79 -13.69 -11.42 -5.98
C ASP A 79 -14.30 -10.15 -6.60
N TRP A 80 -14.47 -9.11 -5.80
CA TRP A 80 -15.02 -7.84 -6.30
C TRP A 80 -14.10 -7.19 -7.35
N ALA A 81 -12.78 -7.35 -7.22
CA ALA A 81 -11.82 -6.79 -8.16
C ALA A 81 -11.86 -7.51 -9.50
N LYS A 82 -12.21 -8.79 -9.52
CA LYS A 82 -12.32 -9.57 -10.76
C LYS A 82 -13.45 -9.10 -11.66
N LYS A 83 -14.42 -8.38 -11.10
CA LYS A 83 -15.61 -7.91 -11.81
C LYS A 83 -15.39 -6.58 -12.55
N ALA A 84 -14.26 -5.91 -12.33
CA ALA A 84 -13.99 -4.60 -12.91
C ALA A 84 -12.54 -4.53 -13.40
N GLU A 85 -12.36 -4.22 -14.68
CA GLU A 85 -11.03 -4.14 -15.31
C GLU A 85 -10.17 -3.05 -14.69
N ASP A 86 -10.75 -1.89 -14.36
CA ASP A 86 -10.02 -0.78 -13.76
C ASP A 86 -9.39 -1.16 -12.42
N SER A 87 -10.12 -1.92 -11.60
CA SER A 87 -9.59 -2.40 -10.32
C SER A 87 -8.48 -3.43 -10.50
N LEU A 88 -8.54 -4.26 -11.55
CA LEU A 88 -7.45 -5.19 -11.85
C LEU A 88 -6.18 -4.47 -12.26
N ILE A 89 -6.28 -3.38 -13.01
CA ILE A 89 -5.14 -2.55 -13.38
C ILE A 89 -4.51 -1.94 -12.13
N LEU A 90 -5.31 -1.36 -11.25
CA LEU A 90 -4.83 -0.80 -9.98
C LEU A 90 -4.16 -1.87 -9.11
N LEU A 91 -4.73 -3.06 -9.07
CA LEU A 91 -4.18 -4.18 -8.31
C LEU A 91 -2.82 -4.62 -8.86
N ARG A 92 -2.66 -4.65 -10.18
CA ARG A 92 -1.37 -4.93 -10.81
C ARG A 92 -0.33 -3.89 -10.45
N LEU A 93 -0.69 -2.62 -10.47
CA LEU A 93 0.20 -1.53 -10.08
C LEU A 93 0.62 -1.65 -8.61
N HIS A 94 -0.30 -1.98 -7.73
CA HIS A 94 -0.01 -2.23 -6.31
C HIS A 94 1.00 -3.36 -6.14
N ARG A 95 0.85 -4.44 -6.89
CA ARG A 95 1.75 -5.60 -6.87
C ARG A 95 3.12 -5.32 -7.47
N ILE A 96 3.27 -4.25 -8.22
CA ILE A 96 4.56 -3.78 -8.73
C ILE A 96 5.20 -2.81 -7.74
N PHE A 97 4.46 -1.81 -7.28
CA PHE A 97 4.99 -0.74 -6.44
C PHE A 97 5.38 -1.22 -5.04
N LEU A 98 4.58 -2.09 -4.43
CA LEU A 98 4.86 -2.54 -3.07
C LEU A 98 6.18 -3.30 -2.95
N PRO A 99 6.45 -4.36 -3.76
CA PRO A 99 7.75 -5.02 -3.69
C PRO A 99 8.90 -4.11 -4.15
N ALA A 100 8.69 -3.24 -5.13
CA ALA A 100 9.71 -2.28 -5.54
C ALA A 100 10.09 -1.34 -4.39
N PHE A 101 9.10 -0.85 -3.64
CA PHE A 101 9.34 -0.04 -2.45
C PHE A 101 10.14 -0.81 -1.39
N VAL A 102 9.72 -2.04 -1.08
CA VAL A 102 10.39 -2.89 -0.08
C VAL A 102 11.83 -3.14 -0.48
N MET A 103 12.08 -3.47 -1.75
CA MET A 103 13.44 -3.71 -2.24
C MET A 103 14.31 -2.46 -2.14
N CYS A 104 13.79 -1.29 -2.53
CA CYS A 104 14.54 -0.04 -2.45
C CYS A 104 14.79 0.39 -1.01
N ALA A 105 13.90 0.07 -0.08
CA ALA A 105 14.07 0.38 1.34
C ALA A 105 15.11 -0.51 2.01
N ILE A 106 15.18 -1.78 1.62
CA ILE A 106 16.07 -2.79 2.23
C ILE A 106 17.46 -2.79 1.58
N ALA A 107 17.56 -2.57 0.28
CA ALA A 107 18.81 -2.69 -0.47
C ALA A 107 19.99 -1.92 0.14
N PRO A 108 19.84 -0.66 0.58
CA PRO A 108 20.96 0.07 1.19
C PRO A 108 21.51 -0.59 2.44
N PHE A 109 20.64 -1.18 3.27
CA PHE A 109 21.06 -1.90 4.47
C PHE A 109 21.82 -3.16 4.13
N VAL A 110 21.33 -3.94 3.17
CA VAL A 110 21.99 -5.17 2.73
C VAL A 110 23.36 -4.86 2.16
N ILE A 111 23.47 -3.83 1.32
CA ILE A 111 24.75 -3.42 0.73
C ILE A 111 25.71 -2.95 1.82
N ALA A 112 25.24 -2.15 2.78
CA ALA A 112 26.08 -1.66 3.88
C ALA A 112 26.61 -2.83 4.74
N MET A 113 25.73 -3.78 5.07
CA MET A 113 26.12 -4.98 5.83
C MET A 113 27.13 -5.82 5.07
N TRP A 114 26.93 -5.99 3.76
CA TRP A 114 27.82 -6.76 2.92
C TRP A 114 29.21 -6.12 2.83
N LEU A 115 29.27 -4.80 2.65
CA LEU A 115 30.53 -4.04 2.59
C LEU A 115 31.29 -4.08 3.91
N GLN A 116 30.59 -4.13 5.05
CA GLN A 116 31.24 -4.28 6.36
C GLN A 116 31.83 -5.68 6.55
N ARG A 117 31.15 -6.68 6.01
CA ARG A 117 31.58 -8.07 6.17
C ARG A 117 32.74 -8.45 5.24
N PHE A 118 32.81 -7.81 4.09
CA PHE A 118 33.83 -8.10 3.07
C PHE A 118 34.55 -6.82 2.67
N PRO A 119 35.37 -6.25 3.55
CA PRO A 119 36.16 -5.06 3.21
C PRO A 119 37.33 -5.45 2.30
N TYR A 120 37.11 -5.63 1.03
CA TYR A 120 38.11 -6.08 0.02
C TYR A 120 38.67 -7.45 0.27
#